data_6205827124edbd6d05c3dcee5061d819
#
_entry.id   6205827124edbd6d05c3dcee5061d819
#
_cell.length_a   1.000
_cell.length_b   1.000
_cell.length_c   1.000
_cell.angle_alpha   90.00
_cell.angle_beta   90.00
_cell.angle_gamma   90.00
#
_symmetry.space_group_name_H-M   'P 1'
#
loop_
_entity.id
_entity.type
_entity.pdbx_description
1 polymer ?
#
loop_
_entity_poly.entity_id
_entity_poly.type
_entity_poly.pdbx_seq_one_letter_code
_entity_poly.pdbx_strand_id
1 'polypeptide(L)'
;MSLADLTLARWHAMDPAACTRYAEEAARQVDGRLVRLEAVPQGTGLPHRAVIERKGEQYALIPGGEVTVGFDVEAWQPLPEQLLSYQEESLAGGFGFEADPRDCLARVLTPRRTVTLPAVLMAVEAVRLPEVPAQVPALFAGRGLRLPCPDEWEHACGAGATTLFRWGAACPADVSPYGAGEGPHRLPNAFGLRIAYDVYDSAEMTSDSGFVYGGDGGEAVCGGYGTLLEWLPLATANRNPATAEFLGGPEGEDMFADFNARPVIDLG
;
A
#
# COMPACT_ATOMS: atom_id res chain seq x y z
N MET A 1 -17.53 19.16 -14.77
CA MET A 1 -17.08 18.73 -13.44
C MET A 1 -15.61 18.38 -13.63
N SER A 2 -14.71 18.97 -12.85
CA SER A 2 -13.27 18.71 -13.01
C SER A 2 -12.84 17.61 -12.04
N LEU A 3 -12.12 16.59 -12.53
CA LEU A 3 -11.52 15.55 -11.69
C LEU A 3 -10.30 16.09 -10.93
N ALA A 4 -9.67 17.17 -11.41
CA ALA A 4 -8.61 17.87 -10.69
C ALA A 4 -9.08 18.42 -9.32
N ASP A 5 -10.40 18.64 -9.16
CA ASP A 5 -10.99 19.09 -7.89
C ASP A 5 -11.45 17.94 -6.99
N LEU A 6 -11.22 16.69 -7.37
CA LEU A 6 -11.63 15.51 -6.61
C LEU A 6 -10.67 15.26 -5.45
N THR A 7 -10.91 15.92 -4.33
CA THR A 7 -10.13 15.73 -3.11
C THR A 7 -10.78 14.69 -2.19
N LEU A 8 -9.98 14.07 -1.33
CA LEU A 8 -10.46 13.14 -0.31
C LEU A 8 -11.52 13.79 0.60
N ALA A 9 -11.26 15.00 1.07
CA ALA A 9 -12.21 15.75 1.90
C ALA A 9 -13.55 15.99 1.17
N ARG A 10 -13.49 16.30 -0.12
CA ARG A 10 -14.69 16.48 -0.93
C ARG A 10 -15.43 15.16 -1.14
N TRP A 11 -14.71 14.06 -1.40
CA TRP A 11 -15.28 12.73 -1.54
C TRP A 11 -16.04 12.30 -0.28
N HIS A 12 -15.49 12.59 0.89
CA HIS A 12 -16.14 12.34 2.18
C HIS A 12 -17.45 13.10 2.37
N ALA A 13 -17.53 14.31 1.85
CA ALA A 13 -18.71 15.18 2.00
C ALA A 13 -19.80 14.91 0.96
N MET A 14 -19.57 14.06 -0.04
CA MET A 14 -20.51 13.81 -1.13
C MET A 14 -21.59 12.80 -0.74
N ASP A 15 -22.79 13.04 -1.28
CA ASP A 15 -23.83 12.03 -1.34
C ASP A 15 -23.54 10.96 -2.42
N PRO A 16 -24.21 9.79 -2.38
CA PRO A 16 -23.97 8.72 -3.35
C PRO A 16 -24.16 9.15 -4.81
N ALA A 17 -25.11 10.04 -5.08
CA ALA A 17 -25.37 10.51 -6.46
C ALA A 17 -24.24 11.40 -6.98
N ALA A 18 -23.63 12.21 -6.10
CA ALA A 18 -22.43 12.98 -6.45
C ALA A 18 -21.23 12.07 -6.67
N CYS A 19 -21.01 11.07 -5.81
CA CYS A 19 -19.97 10.06 -6.00
C CYS A 19 -20.12 9.32 -7.32
N THR A 20 -21.35 8.91 -7.69
CA THR A 20 -21.63 8.27 -8.98
C THR A 20 -21.19 9.15 -10.14
N ARG A 21 -21.57 10.44 -10.14
CA ARG A 21 -21.22 11.37 -11.23
C ARG A 21 -19.72 11.54 -11.41
N TYR A 22 -18.96 11.63 -10.29
CA TYR A 22 -17.50 11.73 -10.36
C TYR A 22 -16.86 10.42 -10.86
N ALA A 23 -17.35 9.28 -10.40
CA ALA A 23 -16.85 7.97 -10.84
C ALA A 23 -17.17 7.70 -12.33
N GLU A 24 -18.35 8.09 -12.82
CA GLU A 24 -18.71 8.02 -14.24
C GLU A 24 -17.87 8.97 -15.09
N GLU A 25 -17.55 10.17 -14.58
CA GLU A 25 -16.65 11.10 -15.26
C GLU A 25 -15.24 10.51 -15.38
N ALA A 26 -14.71 9.95 -14.29
CA ALA A 26 -13.40 9.28 -14.29
C ALA A 26 -13.39 8.10 -15.28
N ALA A 27 -14.47 7.31 -15.30
CA ALA A 27 -14.61 6.20 -16.26
C ALA A 27 -14.59 6.69 -17.71
N ARG A 28 -15.34 7.77 -18.03
CA ARG A 28 -15.39 8.35 -19.39
C ARG A 28 -14.01 8.88 -19.83
N GLN A 29 -13.29 9.53 -18.93
CA GLN A 29 -11.97 10.10 -19.25
C GLN A 29 -10.96 9.05 -19.69
N VAL A 30 -11.08 7.82 -19.20
CA VAL A 30 -10.14 6.72 -19.50
C VAL A 30 -10.70 5.69 -20.49
N ASP A 31 -11.81 5.98 -21.17
CA ASP A 31 -12.53 5.02 -22.03
C ASP A 31 -12.90 3.73 -21.30
N GLY A 32 -13.28 3.86 -20.04
CA GLY A 32 -13.68 2.76 -19.16
C GLY A 32 -15.17 2.82 -18.81
N ARG A 33 -15.59 1.94 -17.89
CA ARG A 33 -16.95 1.94 -17.35
C ARG A 33 -16.93 1.80 -15.83
N LEU A 34 -17.83 2.49 -15.14
CA LEU A 34 -18.06 2.26 -13.71
C LEU A 34 -18.67 0.87 -13.51
N VAL A 35 -18.01 0.00 -12.75
CA VAL A 35 -18.48 -1.38 -12.47
C VAL A 35 -18.98 -1.54 -11.05
N ARG A 36 -18.53 -0.69 -10.14
CA ARG A 36 -18.94 -0.75 -8.75
C ARG A 36 -18.88 0.63 -8.10
N LEU A 37 -19.95 1.00 -7.42
CA LEU A 37 -19.96 2.06 -6.41
C LEU A 37 -20.69 1.52 -5.21
N GLU A 38 -20.01 1.40 -4.09
CA GLU A 38 -20.59 0.80 -2.90
C GLU A 38 -20.22 1.59 -1.64
N ALA A 39 -21.10 1.55 -0.64
CA ALA A 39 -20.80 2.08 0.67
C ALA A 39 -19.70 1.24 1.33
N VAL A 40 -18.77 1.91 1.98
CA VAL A 40 -17.70 1.25 2.74
C VAL A 40 -18.18 1.03 4.17
N PRO A 41 -17.82 -0.08 4.84
CA PRO A 41 -18.19 -0.33 6.23
C PRO A 41 -17.81 0.84 7.15
N GLN A 42 -18.65 1.12 8.15
CA GLN A 42 -18.37 2.16 9.14
C GLN A 42 -17.06 1.89 9.86
N GLY A 43 -16.30 2.96 10.12
CA GLY A 43 -15.01 2.89 10.79
C GLY A 43 -13.80 2.86 9.85
N THR A 44 -14.00 2.76 8.55
CA THR A 44 -12.91 2.77 7.56
C THR A 44 -12.52 4.18 7.09
N GLY A 45 -13.21 5.21 7.55
CA GLY A 45 -12.93 6.60 7.18
C GLY A 45 -13.43 7.04 5.81
N LEU A 46 -14.01 6.17 4.98
CA LEU A 46 -14.55 6.51 3.65
C LEU A 46 -16.03 6.15 3.55
N PRO A 47 -16.88 7.03 2.99
CA PRO A 47 -18.31 6.73 2.82
C PRO A 47 -18.57 5.78 1.66
N HIS A 48 -17.81 5.91 0.57
CA HIS A 48 -17.99 5.15 -0.67
C HIS A 48 -16.65 4.81 -1.32
N ARG A 49 -16.62 3.71 -2.07
CA ARG A 49 -15.54 3.35 -2.98
C ARG A 49 -16.08 3.10 -4.38
N ALA A 50 -15.32 3.47 -5.39
CA ALA A 50 -15.68 3.29 -6.79
C ALA A 50 -14.64 2.47 -7.52
N VAL A 51 -15.07 1.50 -8.32
CA VAL A 51 -14.22 0.67 -9.18
C VAL A 51 -14.63 0.83 -10.62
N ILE A 52 -13.66 1.12 -11.47
CA ILE A 52 -13.80 1.36 -12.90
C ILE A 52 -13.07 0.24 -13.65
N GLU A 53 -13.73 -0.32 -14.64
CA GLU A 53 -13.09 -1.27 -15.55
C GLU A 53 -12.61 -0.55 -16.80
N ARG A 54 -11.36 -0.79 -17.18
CA ARG A 54 -10.74 -0.33 -18.43
C ARG A 54 -9.97 -1.47 -19.07
N LYS A 55 -10.32 -1.81 -20.31
CA LYS A 55 -9.68 -2.90 -21.08
C LYS A 55 -9.60 -4.24 -20.34
N GLY A 56 -10.65 -4.57 -19.54
CA GLY A 56 -10.74 -5.81 -18.78
C GLY A 56 -10.02 -5.80 -17.42
N GLU A 57 -9.36 -4.72 -17.06
CA GLU A 57 -8.70 -4.54 -15.77
C GLU A 57 -9.50 -3.59 -14.86
N GLN A 58 -9.46 -3.82 -13.56
CA GLN A 58 -10.18 -3.03 -12.57
C GLN A 58 -9.26 -2.03 -11.87
N TYR A 59 -9.74 -0.80 -11.74
CA TYR A 59 -9.05 0.31 -11.10
C TYR A 59 -9.94 0.94 -10.05
N ALA A 60 -9.41 1.17 -8.86
CA ALA A 60 -10.07 1.94 -7.82
C ALA A 60 -9.85 3.45 -8.07
N LEU A 61 -10.89 4.24 -7.86
CA LEU A 61 -10.79 5.70 -7.86
C LEU A 61 -10.21 6.15 -6.52
N ILE A 62 -9.04 6.77 -6.58
CA ILE A 62 -8.32 7.31 -5.41
C ILE A 62 -8.45 8.84 -5.45
N PRO A 63 -9.28 9.44 -4.58
CA PRO A 63 -9.35 10.89 -4.46
C PRO A 63 -8.02 11.46 -3.95
N GLY A 64 -7.61 12.61 -4.46
CA GLY A 64 -6.37 13.28 -4.07
C GLY A 64 -6.59 14.42 -3.06
N GLY A 65 -5.93 15.55 -3.29
CA GLY A 65 -5.94 16.73 -2.43
C GLY A 65 -4.85 16.70 -1.36
N GLU A 66 -5.03 17.51 -0.32
CA GLU A 66 -4.15 17.48 0.84
C GLU A 66 -4.48 16.26 1.69
N VAL A 67 -3.50 15.36 1.84
CA VAL A 67 -3.62 14.09 2.58
C VAL A 67 -2.43 13.91 3.51
N THR A 68 -2.64 13.15 4.59
CA THR A 68 -1.56 12.75 5.49
C THR A 68 -1.11 11.34 5.13
N VAL A 69 0.19 11.16 4.94
CA VAL A 69 0.87 9.89 4.70
C VAL A 69 2.00 9.68 5.72
N GLY A 70 2.58 8.49 5.74
CA GLY A 70 3.60 8.17 6.73
C GLY A 70 3.02 7.80 8.10
N PHE A 71 3.90 7.52 9.05
CA PHE A 71 3.55 7.09 10.40
C PHE A 71 4.27 7.92 11.45
N ASP A 72 3.59 8.22 12.57
CA ASP A 72 4.13 8.97 13.70
C ASP A 72 4.71 7.99 14.72
N VAL A 73 5.97 7.61 14.52
CA VAL A 73 6.67 6.65 15.38
C VAL A 73 6.84 7.19 16.79
N GLU A 74 7.07 8.49 16.94
CA GLU A 74 7.26 9.14 18.26
C GLU A 74 5.97 9.09 19.10
N ALA A 75 4.82 9.28 18.46
CA ALA A 75 3.53 9.19 19.13
C ALA A 75 3.02 7.76 19.28
N TRP A 76 3.66 6.79 18.63
CA TRP A 76 3.22 5.40 18.68
C TRP A 76 3.36 4.80 20.06
N GLN A 77 2.29 4.13 20.50
CA GLN A 77 2.28 3.34 21.72
C GLN A 77 2.13 1.87 21.33
N PRO A 78 3.17 1.03 21.48
CA PRO A 78 3.07 -0.39 21.19
C PRO A 78 2.02 -1.05 22.07
N LEU A 79 1.28 -1.98 21.50
CA LEU A 79 0.42 -2.85 22.28
C LEU A 79 1.27 -3.78 23.15
N PRO A 80 0.76 -4.25 24.31
CA PRO A 80 1.55 -5.13 25.20
C PRO A 80 2.11 -6.36 24.50
N GLU A 81 1.34 -6.99 23.63
CA GLU A 81 1.75 -8.14 22.82
C GLU A 81 2.84 -7.80 21.80
N GLN A 82 2.83 -6.61 21.22
CA GLN A 82 3.87 -6.15 20.30
C GLN A 82 5.20 -5.91 21.04
N LEU A 83 5.11 -5.29 22.22
CA LEU A 83 6.30 -5.06 23.04
C LEU A 83 6.89 -6.38 23.53
N LEU A 84 6.04 -7.32 23.96
CA LEU A 84 6.46 -8.64 24.40
C LEU A 84 7.16 -9.41 23.28
N SER A 85 6.55 -9.48 22.09
CA SER A 85 7.15 -10.09 20.90
C SER A 85 8.51 -9.48 20.57
N TYR A 86 8.59 -8.15 20.57
CA TYR A 86 9.85 -7.47 20.29
C TYR A 86 10.96 -7.85 21.30
N GLN A 87 10.62 -7.91 22.58
CA GLN A 87 11.59 -8.25 23.64
C GLN A 87 11.99 -9.72 23.64
N GLU A 88 11.03 -10.62 23.52
CA GLU A 88 11.26 -12.07 23.71
C GLU A 88 11.67 -12.80 22.42
N GLU A 89 11.28 -12.26 21.26
CA GLU A 89 11.58 -12.88 19.96
C GLU A 89 12.68 -12.07 19.24
N SER A 90 12.47 -10.77 18.99
CA SER A 90 13.38 -9.99 18.15
C SER A 90 14.71 -9.68 18.86
N LEU A 91 14.68 -9.15 20.09
CA LEU A 91 15.92 -8.83 20.84
C LEU A 91 16.63 -10.08 21.33
N ALA A 92 15.88 -11.06 21.84
CA ALA A 92 16.45 -12.32 22.33
C ALA A 92 17.07 -13.16 21.20
N GLY A 93 16.61 -12.98 19.96
CA GLY A 93 17.18 -13.63 18.77
C GLY A 93 18.59 -13.16 18.41
N GLY A 94 19.05 -12.03 18.96
CA GLY A 94 20.41 -11.55 18.76
C GLY A 94 20.69 -10.99 17.36
N PHE A 95 19.68 -10.54 16.64
CA PHE A 95 19.77 -9.99 15.27
C PHE A 95 20.34 -8.58 15.20
N GLY A 96 20.66 -7.96 16.34
CA GLY A 96 21.25 -6.63 16.40
C GLY A 96 20.25 -5.49 16.26
N PHE A 97 18.95 -5.75 16.52
CA PHE A 97 17.93 -4.71 16.57
C PHE A 97 18.14 -3.78 17.76
N GLU A 98 17.65 -2.54 17.65
CA GLU A 98 17.73 -1.53 18.71
C GLU A 98 16.89 -1.94 19.92
N ALA A 99 17.28 -1.45 21.10
CA ALA A 99 16.57 -1.77 22.36
C ALA A 99 15.14 -1.18 22.39
N ASP A 100 14.94 0.01 21.82
CA ASP A 100 13.61 0.61 21.66
C ASP A 100 13.02 0.21 20.29
N PRO A 101 11.84 -0.43 20.23
CA PRO A 101 11.19 -0.75 18.97
C PRO A 101 10.92 0.47 18.08
N ARG A 102 10.81 1.67 18.66
CA ARG A 102 10.63 2.92 17.87
C ARG A 102 11.83 3.20 16.98
N ASP A 103 13.04 2.97 17.46
CA ASP A 103 14.25 3.18 16.66
C ASP A 103 14.30 2.21 15.47
N CYS A 104 13.86 0.96 15.68
CA CYS A 104 13.72 -0.03 14.62
C CYS A 104 12.66 0.41 13.59
N LEU A 105 11.47 0.79 14.05
CA LEU A 105 10.38 1.23 13.17
C LEU A 105 10.76 2.49 12.38
N ALA A 106 11.46 3.45 12.99
CA ALA A 106 11.86 4.70 12.33
C ALA A 106 12.76 4.49 11.11
N ARG A 107 13.48 3.36 11.05
CA ARG A 107 14.32 3.02 9.89
C ARG A 107 13.53 2.55 8.67
N VAL A 108 12.40 1.88 8.90
CA VAL A 108 11.63 1.24 7.84
C VAL A 108 10.26 1.89 7.60
N LEU A 109 9.81 2.80 8.46
CA LEU A 109 8.60 3.57 8.25
C LEU A 109 8.91 4.99 7.80
N THR A 110 8.19 5.48 6.80
CA THR A 110 8.27 6.89 6.43
C THR A 110 7.67 7.76 7.52
N PRO A 111 8.29 8.92 7.85
CA PRO A 111 7.75 9.81 8.85
C PRO A 111 6.43 10.43 8.38
N ARG A 112 5.53 10.67 9.34
CA ARG A 112 4.25 11.33 9.08
C ARG A 112 4.45 12.70 8.46
N ARG A 113 3.75 12.97 7.35
CA ARG A 113 3.81 14.22 6.60
C ARG A 113 2.49 14.52 5.89
N THR A 114 2.29 15.78 5.55
CA THR A 114 1.18 16.22 4.71
C THR A 114 1.69 16.46 3.29
N VAL A 115 0.98 15.91 2.31
CA VAL A 115 1.32 16.04 0.88
C VAL A 115 0.08 16.40 0.09
N THR A 116 0.26 16.98 -1.09
CA THR A 116 -0.83 17.23 -2.05
C THR A 116 -0.70 16.28 -3.22
N LEU A 117 -1.71 15.45 -3.43
CA LEU A 117 -1.73 14.44 -4.48
C LEU A 117 -2.86 14.70 -5.48
N PRO A 118 -2.68 14.34 -6.76
CA PRO A 118 -3.78 14.31 -7.73
C PRO A 118 -4.76 13.18 -7.41
N ALA A 119 -5.98 13.28 -7.91
CA ALA A 119 -6.85 12.12 -8.00
C ALA A 119 -6.36 11.20 -9.12
N VAL A 120 -6.36 9.89 -8.88
CA VAL A 120 -5.89 8.90 -9.84
C VAL A 120 -6.80 7.67 -9.87
N LEU A 121 -6.67 6.86 -10.91
CA LEU A 121 -7.14 5.49 -10.90
C LEU A 121 -5.93 4.58 -10.63
N MET A 122 -6.05 3.72 -9.64
CA MET A 122 -5.00 2.77 -9.26
C MET A 122 -5.53 1.35 -9.42
N ALA A 123 -4.75 0.46 -10.04
CA ALA A 123 -5.15 -0.91 -10.28
C ALA A 123 -5.53 -1.62 -8.96
N VAL A 124 -6.66 -2.31 -8.95
CA VAL A 124 -7.16 -3.06 -7.78
C VAL A 124 -6.17 -4.16 -7.39
N GLU A 125 -5.64 -4.86 -8.38
CA GLU A 125 -4.59 -5.86 -8.23
C GLU A 125 -3.28 -5.32 -8.79
N ALA A 126 -2.16 -5.65 -8.14
CA ALA A 126 -0.84 -5.42 -8.69
C ALA A 126 -0.54 -6.42 -9.82
N VAL A 127 0.43 -6.11 -10.65
CA VAL A 127 0.91 -7.00 -11.72
C VAL A 127 2.35 -7.40 -11.44
N ARG A 128 2.71 -8.63 -11.79
CA ARG A 128 4.09 -9.10 -11.70
C ARG A 128 5.00 -8.25 -12.59
N LEU A 129 6.18 -7.97 -12.09
CA LEU A 129 7.21 -7.29 -12.89
C LEU A 129 7.74 -8.21 -14.01
N PRO A 130 8.19 -7.64 -15.12
CA PRO A 130 8.88 -8.41 -16.15
C PRO A 130 10.26 -8.85 -15.64
N GLU A 131 10.82 -9.90 -16.22
CA GLU A 131 12.16 -10.40 -15.87
C GLU A 131 13.28 -9.34 -16.02
N VAL A 132 13.07 -8.36 -16.90
CA VAL A 132 14.05 -7.30 -17.16
C VAL A 132 13.58 -5.96 -16.61
N PRO A 133 14.24 -5.42 -15.56
CA PRO A 133 13.85 -4.15 -14.91
C PRO A 133 13.69 -2.97 -15.87
N ALA A 134 14.56 -2.84 -16.85
CA ALA A 134 14.52 -1.77 -17.84
C ALA A 134 13.24 -1.76 -18.71
N GLN A 135 12.48 -2.85 -18.73
CA GLN A 135 11.22 -2.93 -19.49
C GLN A 135 10.02 -2.34 -18.73
N VAL A 136 10.11 -2.13 -17.42
CA VAL A 136 8.98 -1.67 -16.59
C VAL A 136 8.39 -0.34 -17.08
N PRO A 137 9.17 0.72 -17.33
CA PRO A 137 8.61 1.98 -17.83
C PRO A 137 7.92 1.83 -19.20
N ALA A 138 8.50 1.05 -20.11
CA ALA A 138 7.94 0.83 -21.44
C ALA A 138 6.65 0.00 -21.40
N LEU A 139 6.57 -0.99 -20.50
CA LEU A 139 5.38 -1.82 -20.28
C LEU A 139 4.15 -0.97 -19.93
N PHE A 140 4.33 0.03 -19.09
CA PHE A 140 3.25 0.90 -18.64
C PHE A 140 2.97 2.06 -19.61
N ALA A 141 4.02 2.76 -20.08
CA ALA A 141 3.85 3.94 -20.92
C ALA A 141 3.08 3.66 -22.21
N GLY A 142 3.34 2.52 -22.88
CA GLY A 142 2.63 2.10 -24.08
C GLY A 142 1.13 1.85 -23.88
N ARG A 143 0.68 1.72 -22.63
CA ARG A 143 -0.71 1.50 -22.24
C ARG A 143 -1.37 2.76 -21.65
N GLY A 144 -0.64 3.87 -21.56
CA GLY A 144 -1.07 5.08 -20.86
C GLY A 144 -1.17 4.87 -19.34
N LEU A 145 -0.24 4.10 -18.80
CA LEU A 145 -0.11 3.77 -17.38
C LEU A 145 1.27 4.26 -16.89
N ARG A 146 1.39 4.42 -15.58
CA ARG A 146 2.66 4.66 -14.90
C ARG A 146 2.74 3.94 -13.56
N LEU A 147 3.91 3.92 -12.95
CA LEU A 147 4.06 3.55 -11.54
C LEU A 147 3.52 4.67 -10.63
N PRO A 148 2.98 4.35 -9.46
CA PRO A 148 2.69 5.35 -8.44
C PRO A 148 4.01 5.96 -7.92
N CYS A 149 3.97 7.21 -7.48
CA CYS A 149 5.03 7.70 -6.60
C CYS A 149 4.84 7.12 -5.17
N PRO A 150 5.87 7.18 -4.30
CA PRO A 150 5.79 6.69 -2.93
C PRO A 150 4.58 7.23 -2.15
N ASP A 151 4.32 8.52 -2.24
CA ASP A 151 3.22 9.17 -1.53
C ASP A 151 1.85 8.70 -2.02
N GLU A 152 1.69 8.48 -3.33
CA GLU A 152 0.47 7.90 -3.91
C GLU A 152 0.25 6.47 -3.43
N TRP A 153 1.33 5.67 -3.35
CA TRP A 153 1.26 4.31 -2.87
C TRP A 153 0.83 4.26 -1.40
N GLU A 154 1.49 5.06 -0.53
CA GLU A 154 1.16 5.12 0.90
C GLU A 154 -0.28 5.61 1.14
N HIS A 155 -0.72 6.67 0.43
CA HIS A 155 -2.08 7.16 0.50
C HIS A 155 -3.09 6.09 0.09
N ALA A 156 -2.82 5.41 -1.02
CA ALA A 156 -3.69 4.34 -1.51
C ALA A 156 -3.72 3.14 -0.57
N CYS A 157 -2.58 2.73 -0.01
CA CYS A 157 -2.48 1.63 0.95
C CYS A 157 -3.24 1.94 2.24
N GLY A 158 -2.96 3.09 2.83
CA GLY A 158 -3.55 3.51 4.10
C GLY A 158 -5.04 3.79 4.00
N ALA A 159 -5.52 4.33 2.87
CA ALA A 159 -6.91 4.70 2.64
C ALA A 159 -7.52 5.52 3.81
N GLY A 160 -6.71 6.43 4.38
CA GLY A 160 -7.08 7.27 5.52
C GLY A 160 -6.83 6.67 6.90
N ALA A 161 -6.29 5.45 7.00
CA ALA A 161 -5.88 4.88 8.28
C ALA A 161 -4.74 5.70 8.92
N THR A 162 -4.81 5.88 10.24
CA THR A 162 -3.78 6.56 11.06
C THR A 162 -3.06 5.57 11.98
N THR A 163 -3.41 4.29 11.90
CA THR A 163 -2.84 3.18 12.65
C THR A 163 -1.66 2.56 11.89
N LEU A 164 -0.86 1.74 12.58
CA LEU A 164 0.31 1.08 11.99
C LEU A 164 -0.06 0.31 10.71
N PHE A 165 -1.16 -0.44 10.78
CA PHE A 165 -1.71 -1.16 9.63
C PHE A 165 -3.03 -0.54 9.17
N ARG A 166 -3.42 -0.80 7.92
CA ARG A 166 -4.69 -0.31 7.36
C ARG A 166 -5.95 -0.91 8.02
N TRP A 167 -5.79 -1.98 8.79
CA TRP A 167 -6.86 -2.65 9.55
C TRP A 167 -6.84 -2.32 11.05
N GLY A 168 -5.88 -1.53 11.54
CA GLY A 168 -5.76 -1.16 12.94
C GLY A 168 -4.34 -1.21 13.47
N ALA A 169 -4.20 -1.25 14.79
CA ALA A 169 -2.88 -1.23 15.45
C ALA A 169 -2.29 -2.64 15.65
N ALA A 170 -3.13 -3.67 15.80
CA ALA A 170 -2.70 -5.01 16.21
C ALA A 170 -2.16 -5.86 15.06
N CYS A 171 -1.13 -6.65 15.37
CA CYS A 171 -0.78 -7.82 14.59
C CYS A 171 -1.82 -8.91 14.86
N PRO A 172 -2.44 -9.52 13.81
CA PRO A 172 -3.37 -10.62 14.03
C PRO A 172 -2.70 -11.83 14.70
N ALA A 173 -3.27 -12.32 15.81
CA ALA A 173 -2.65 -13.34 16.65
C ALA A 173 -2.77 -14.77 16.09
N ASP A 174 -3.86 -15.05 15.38
CA ASP A 174 -4.22 -16.43 14.97
C ASP A 174 -3.92 -16.73 13.49
N VAL A 175 -3.24 -15.82 12.81
CA VAL A 175 -2.91 -15.95 11.37
C VAL A 175 -1.50 -15.47 11.11
N SER A 176 -0.90 -15.97 10.04
CA SER A 176 0.42 -15.53 9.58
C SER A 176 0.28 -14.37 8.58
N PRO A 177 1.30 -13.48 8.45
CA PRO A 177 1.32 -12.41 7.46
C PRO A 177 1.49 -12.93 6.03
N TYR A 178 1.52 -14.25 5.82
CA TYR A 178 1.74 -14.92 4.54
C TYR A 178 0.87 -16.17 4.38
N GLY A 179 0.82 -16.72 3.16
CA GLY A 179 0.12 -17.97 2.86
C GLY A 179 -1.40 -17.81 2.70
N ALA A 180 -2.16 -18.90 2.80
CA ALA A 180 -3.59 -18.96 2.48
C ALA A 180 -4.52 -18.60 3.66
N GLY A 181 -3.98 -18.14 4.80
CA GLY A 181 -4.77 -17.81 5.97
C GLY A 181 -5.74 -16.64 5.75
N GLU A 182 -6.94 -16.71 6.31
CA GLU A 182 -7.86 -15.58 6.31
C GLU A 182 -7.50 -14.60 7.42
N GLY A 183 -7.66 -13.28 7.16
CA GLY A 183 -7.37 -12.25 8.14
C GLY A 183 -7.64 -10.85 7.60
N PRO A 184 -7.58 -9.81 8.45
CA PRO A 184 -7.89 -8.45 8.03
C PRO A 184 -6.95 -7.92 6.93
N HIS A 185 -5.71 -8.43 6.86
CA HIS A 185 -4.74 -8.10 5.81
C HIS A 185 -5.15 -8.62 4.42
N ARG A 186 -6.00 -9.65 4.34
CA ARG A 186 -6.49 -10.21 3.08
C ARG A 186 -7.69 -9.47 2.49
N LEU A 187 -8.38 -8.69 3.32
CA LEU A 187 -9.52 -7.91 2.88
C LEU A 187 -9.09 -6.71 2.04
N PRO A 188 -9.85 -6.34 1.00
CA PRO A 188 -9.62 -5.07 0.32
C PRO A 188 -9.67 -3.89 1.29
N ASN A 189 -8.82 -2.90 1.08
CA ASN A 189 -8.85 -1.69 1.89
C ASN A 189 -10.09 -0.82 1.59
N ALA A 190 -10.21 0.36 2.23
CA ALA A 190 -11.38 1.22 2.05
C ALA A 190 -11.54 1.76 0.64
N PHE A 191 -10.49 1.90 -0.16
CA PHE A 191 -10.57 2.21 -1.60
C PHE A 191 -10.92 1.01 -2.46
N GLY A 192 -10.90 -0.22 -1.92
CA GLY A 192 -11.16 -1.45 -2.65
C GLY A 192 -9.92 -2.09 -3.26
N LEU A 193 -8.74 -1.65 -2.86
CA LEU A 193 -7.47 -2.22 -3.30
C LEU A 193 -7.10 -3.46 -2.50
N ARG A 194 -6.61 -4.47 -3.18
CA ARG A 194 -5.92 -5.59 -2.58
C ARG A 194 -4.42 -5.28 -2.56
N ILE A 195 -3.95 -4.69 -1.47
CA ILE A 195 -2.63 -4.08 -1.32
C ILE A 195 -2.05 -4.43 0.05
N ALA A 196 -0.73 -4.65 0.15
CA ALA A 196 -0.05 -5.04 1.38
C ALA A 196 -0.79 -6.19 2.11
N TYR A 197 -0.99 -7.31 1.41
CA TYR A 197 -1.83 -8.42 1.89
C TYR A 197 -1.03 -9.71 2.19
N ASP A 198 0.25 -9.75 1.85
CA ASP A 198 1.14 -10.90 2.04
C ASP A 198 2.60 -10.44 1.98
N VAL A 199 3.43 -10.81 2.94
CA VAL A 199 4.81 -10.33 3.01
C VAL A 199 5.70 -10.83 1.86
N TYR A 200 5.34 -11.98 1.23
CA TYR A 200 6.02 -12.50 0.05
C TYR A 200 5.41 -11.96 -1.24
N ASP A 201 4.08 -12.07 -1.38
CA ASP A 201 3.40 -11.92 -2.67
C ASP A 201 2.95 -10.50 -2.98
N SER A 202 2.94 -9.57 -2.00
CA SER A 202 2.46 -8.21 -2.21
C SER A 202 3.53 -7.11 -2.21
N ALA A 203 4.81 -7.50 -2.29
CA ALA A 203 5.89 -6.54 -2.41
C ALA A 203 5.82 -5.79 -3.75
N GLU A 204 5.75 -4.45 -3.68
CA GLU A 204 5.51 -3.59 -4.85
C GLU A 204 6.60 -2.52 -5.01
N MET A 205 6.99 -2.26 -6.25
CA MET A 205 7.86 -1.15 -6.64
C MET A 205 7.03 0.08 -7.02
N THR A 206 7.60 1.25 -6.73
CA THR A 206 7.06 2.56 -7.11
C THR A 206 7.97 3.25 -8.14
N SER A 207 7.70 4.51 -8.46
CA SER A 207 8.60 5.32 -9.30
C SER A 207 9.94 5.66 -8.62
N ASP A 208 10.04 5.45 -7.31
CA ASP A 208 11.29 5.48 -6.56
C ASP A 208 11.80 4.04 -6.39
N SER A 209 12.85 3.69 -7.12
CA SER A 209 13.46 2.36 -7.08
C SER A 209 14.32 2.11 -5.83
N GLY A 210 14.49 3.10 -4.95
CA GLY A 210 15.26 2.95 -3.73
C GLY A 210 14.54 2.22 -2.60
N PHE A 211 13.25 1.85 -2.81
CA PHE A 211 12.44 1.19 -1.79
C PHE A 211 11.44 0.21 -2.41
N VAL A 212 11.13 -0.83 -1.64
CA VAL A 212 10.01 -1.75 -1.89
C VAL A 212 8.95 -1.54 -0.82
N TYR A 213 7.68 -1.70 -1.18
CA TYR A 213 6.52 -1.41 -0.35
C TYR A 213 5.57 -2.61 -0.25
N GLY A 214 4.84 -2.73 0.86
CA GLY A 214 3.74 -3.68 1.01
C GLY A 214 4.12 -5.15 1.16
N GLY A 215 5.40 -5.43 1.35
CA GLY A 215 6.03 -6.73 1.56
C GLY A 215 7.53 -6.56 1.53
N ASP A 216 8.27 -7.58 1.94
CA ASP A 216 9.74 -7.63 1.95
C ASP A 216 10.30 -8.88 1.26
N GLY A 217 9.46 -9.60 0.48
CA GLY A 217 9.84 -10.88 -0.09
C GLY A 217 9.99 -11.98 0.94
N GLY A 218 9.48 -11.77 2.17
CA GLY A 218 9.54 -12.73 3.27
C GLY A 218 10.83 -12.66 4.10
N GLU A 219 11.63 -11.61 3.97
CA GLU A 219 12.90 -11.42 4.69
C GLU A 219 12.72 -11.59 6.20
N ALA A 220 11.78 -10.87 6.81
CA ALA A 220 11.56 -10.91 8.25
C ALA A 220 11.08 -12.29 8.74
N VAL A 221 10.24 -12.95 7.96
CA VAL A 221 9.72 -14.31 8.26
C VAL A 221 10.84 -15.34 8.14
N CYS A 222 11.58 -15.34 7.04
CA CYS A 222 12.71 -16.28 6.84
C CYS A 222 13.83 -16.05 7.85
N GLY A 223 14.03 -14.81 8.29
CA GLY A 223 14.98 -14.43 9.33
C GLY A 223 14.53 -14.83 10.74
N GLY A 224 13.23 -15.09 10.94
CA GLY A 224 12.65 -15.38 12.27
C GLY A 224 12.74 -14.19 13.21
N TYR A 225 12.45 -12.96 12.69
CA TYR A 225 12.66 -11.71 13.44
C TYR A 225 11.61 -11.45 14.52
N GLY A 226 10.62 -12.32 14.65
CA GLY A 226 9.54 -12.23 15.63
C GLY A 226 8.29 -11.56 15.10
N THR A 227 7.16 -11.85 15.73
CA THR A 227 5.81 -11.54 15.24
C THR A 227 5.62 -10.07 14.87
N LEU A 228 6.09 -9.11 15.68
CA LEU A 228 5.95 -7.69 15.33
C LEU A 228 6.66 -7.36 14.00
N LEU A 229 7.91 -7.81 13.85
CA LEU A 229 8.72 -7.49 12.68
C LEU A 229 8.30 -8.27 11.44
N GLU A 230 7.74 -9.47 11.58
CA GLU A 230 7.16 -10.24 10.48
C GLU A 230 5.91 -9.57 9.87
N TRP A 231 5.12 -8.85 10.69
CA TRP A 231 3.97 -8.09 10.20
C TRP A 231 4.32 -6.71 9.66
N LEU A 232 5.45 -6.14 10.09
CA LEU A 232 5.84 -4.76 9.79
C LEU A 232 5.91 -4.43 8.29
N PRO A 233 6.31 -5.35 7.37
CA PRO A 233 6.30 -5.09 5.94
C PRO A 233 4.93 -4.72 5.36
N LEU A 234 3.83 -5.11 6.04
CA LEU A 234 2.46 -4.79 5.63
C LEU A 234 1.93 -3.48 6.25
N ALA A 235 2.74 -2.75 7.02
CA ALA A 235 2.37 -1.45 7.54
C ALA A 235 2.20 -0.42 6.41
N THR A 236 1.25 0.52 6.58
CA THR A 236 0.88 1.49 5.53
C THR A 236 2.01 2.42 5.10
N ALA A 237 2.96 2.65 5.98
CA ALA A 237 4.12 3.52 5.76
C ALA A 237 5.44 2.74 5.65
N ASN A 238 5.39 1.42 5.57
CA ASN A 238 6.60 0.61 5.43
C ASN A 238 7.26 0.82 4.08
N ARG A 239 8.58 0.95 4.12
CA ARG A 239 9.48 0.96 2.96
C ARG A 239 10.70 0.13 3.27
N ASN A 240 11.08 -0.74 2.37
CA ASN A 240 12.25 -1.60 2.57
C ASN A 240 13.38 -1.20 1.61
N PRO A 241 14.44 -0.50 2.12
CA PRO A 241 15.59 -0.15 1.31
C PRO A 241 16.51 -1.35 1.06
N ALA A 242 16.61 -2.29 2.00
CA ALA A 242 17.50 -3.45 1.87
C ALA A 242 17.03 -4.38 0.74
N THR A 243 15.74 -4.68 0.67
CA THR A 243 15.17 -5.45 -0.45
C THR A 243 15.37 -4.72 -1.79
N ALA A 244 15.21 -3.40 -1.83
CA ALA A 244 15.42 -2.63 -3.07
C ALA A 244 16.91 -2.64 -3.50
N GLU A 245 17.84 -2.50 -2.55
CA GLU A 245 19.28 -2.60 -2.81
C GLU A 245 19.65 -3.99 -3.34
N PHE A 246 19.12 -5.05 -2.72
CA PHE A 246 19.31 -6.43 -3.18
C PHE A 246 18.81 -6.62 -4.61
N LEU A 247 17.58 -6.18 -4.92
CA LEU A 247 16.99 -6.28 -6.27
C LEU A 247 17.76 -5.47 -7.33
N GLY A 248 18.37 -4.36 -6.94
CA GLY A 248 19.23 -3.55 -7.81
C GLY A 248 20.64 -4.13 -8.03
N GLY A 249 21.01 -5.15 -7.25
CA GLY A 249 22.29 -5.83 -7.31
C GLY A 249 22.29 -7.06 -8.23
N PRO A 250 23.47 -7.63 -8.52
CA PRO A 250 23.61 -8.78 -9.44
C PRO A 250 22.93 -10.05 -8.92
N GLU A 251 22.74 -10.18 -7.60
CA GLU A 251 22.11 -11.35 -6.99
C GLU A 251 20.58 -11.28 -7.01
N GLY A 252 20.02 -10.06 -7.14
CA GLY A 252 18.58 -9.83 -7.17
C GLY A 252 17.97 -9.90 -8.58
N GLU A 253 18.80 -9.95 -9.63
CA GLU A 253 18.35 -9.92 -11.02
C GLU A 253 17.38 -11.07 -11.33
N ASP A 254 17.66 -12.27 -10.85
CA ASP A 254 16.82 -13.46 -11.05
C ASP A 254 15.51 -13.42 -10.21
N MET A 255 15.46 -12.60 -9.16
CA MET A 255 14.30 -12.47 -8.26
C MET A 255 13.39 -11.29 -8.61
N PHE A 256 13.79 -10.43 -9.54
CA PHE A 256 13.05 -9.21 -9.87
C PHE A 256 11.61 -9.52 -10.31
N ALA A 257 11.39 -10.59 -11.06
CA ALA A 257 10.07 -11.03 -11.52
C ALA A 257 9.16 -11.55 -10.39
N ASP A 258 9.68 -11.78 -9.18
CA ASP A 258 8.88 -12.18 -8.02
C ASP A 258 8.18 -10.98 -7.35
N PHE A 259 8.59 -9.77 -7.70
CA PHE A 259 8.00 -8.54 -7.21
C PHE A 259 6.90 -8.01 -8.13
N ASN A 260 6.18 -7.02 -7.65
CA ASN A 260 5.02 -6.48 -8.32
C ASN A 260 5.15 -4.97 -8.58
N ALA A 261 4.28 -4.48 -9.43
CA ALA A 261 4.02 -3.06 -9.61
C ALA A 261 2.51 -2.84 -9.70
N ARG A 262 2.06 -1.66 -9.26
CA ARG A 262 0.65 -1.29 -9.31
C ARG A 262 0.44 -0.18 -10.31
N PRO A 263 -0.18 -0.46 -11.48
CA PRO A 263 -0.41 0.56 -12.50
C PRO A 263 -1.34 1.68 -12.03
N VAL A 264 -0.99 2.91 -12.42
CA VAL A 264 -1.78 4.13 -12.17
C VAL A 264 -2.13 4.80 -13.49
N ILE A 265 -3.33 5.38 -13.55
CA ILE A 265 -3.82 6.23 -14.63
C ILE A 265 -4.08 7.62 -14.06
N ASP A 266 -3.48 8.64 -14.66
CA ASP A 266 -3.74 10.03 -14.31
C ASP A 266 -5.14 10.45 -14.74
N LEU A 267 -5.80 11.20 -13.85
CA LEU A 267 -7.06 11.87 -14.12
C LEU A 267 -6.75 13.36 -14.27
N GLY A 268 -6.48 13.79 -15.50
CA GLY A 268 -6.01 15.13 -15.86
C GLY A 268 -6.99 16.27 -15.57
#